data_7bfd4d5afa4a7cc0d15318e66c2fcf19
#
_entry.id   7bfd4d5afa4a7cc0d15318e66c2fcf19
#
_cell.length_a   1.000
_cell.length_b   1.000
_cell.length_c   1.000
_cell.angle_alpha   90.00
_cell.angle_beta   90.00
_cell.angle_gamma   90.00
#
_symmetry.space_group_name_H-M   'P 1'
#
loop_
_entity.id
_entity.type
_entity.pdbx_description
1 polymer ?
#
loop_
_entity_poly.entity_id
_entity_poly.type
_entity_poly.pdbx_seq_one_letter_code
_entity_poly.pdbx_strand_id
1 'polypeptide(L)'
;MSFESELRFIFSHSALREGWDNPNVFQICTLNETTSTTKKRQEIGRGLRLPVKQDGTRHRELSDNVLTVIANESYEQFAKLLQQEIADDCGVKFANGGVKPKCNRQTMKTRDDFLADPLFQAIWQKINQQTRYKVNFSSNELIKKAAENIRRLPEIEKPNISSQKAKLQMSETYGVETQMARSELTFALNQSHDIPDILGEIQTRTELTRQTIFQIIQQSGKIAQIQNNPQKFIQLVSKEIQMALQELMLNGIEYELIEQPIYEMREMSHEFYLDENSFEITQPEKTIYERGFIPLDSQTENQFAQDCQNHDANEKNAVVFYFKLPAKFKIRTPAGNYNPDWAVVMNHDERVYFVAETKNTGTENVDSRQLRQSEQLKIAYAEQHFKQLTNVEYRVVKKVDELK
;
A
#
# COMPACT_ATOMS: atom_id res chain seq x y z
N MET A 1 23.92 -13.90 19.03
CA MET A 1 25.23 -13.26 19.23
C MET A 1 25.08 -12.26 20.34
N SER A 2 26.03 -12.23 21.30
CA SER A 2 26.07 -11.16 22.30
C SER A 2 26.49 -9.85 21.65
N PHE A 3 25.97 -8.71 22.13
CA PHE A 3 26.40 -7.39 21.70
C PHE A 3 27.85 -7.07 22.08
N GLU A 4 28.40 -7.82 23.01
CA GLU A 4 29.81 -7.76 23.40
C GLU A 4 30.73 -8.50 22.41
N SER A 5 30.16 -9.27 21.47
CA SER A 5 30.92 -9.99 20.45
C SER A 5 31.41 -9.04 19.38
N GLU A 6 32.71 -9.05 19.11
CA GLU A 6 33.33 -8.32 18.00
C GLU A 6 33.06 -8.96 16.64
N LEU A 7 32.42 -10.13 16.61
CA LEU A 7 32.14 -10.89 15.39
C LEU A 7 31.19 -10.10 14.48
N ARG A 8 31.66 -9.76 13.27
CA ARG A 8 30.89 -9.00 12.26
C ARG A 8 30.60 -9.84 11.02
N PHE A 9 31.40 -10.86 10.75
CA PHE A 9 31.32 -11.68 9.55
C PHE A 9 31.24 -13.15 9.92
N ILE A 10 30.40 -13.89 9.18
CA ILE A 10 30.29 -15.35 9.29
C ILE A 10 30.49 -15.91 7.89
N PHE A 11 31.54 -16.72 7.73
CA PHE A 11 31.79 -17.47 6.49
C PHE A 11 31.20 -18.88 6.61
N SER A 12 30.47 -19.29 5.59
CA SER A 12 29.88 -20.63 5.54
C SER A 12 30.00 -21.25 4.18
N HIS A 13 30.45 -22.49 4.13
CA HIS A 13 30.41 -23.31 2.93
C HIS A 13 29.18 -24.24 2.92
N SER A 14 28.93 -24.94 4.00
CA SER A 14 27.80 -25.88 4.12
C SER A 14 27.13 -25.89 5.51
N ALA A 15 27.79 -25.39 6.52
CA ALA A 15 27.35 -25.48 7.92
C ALA A 15 26.09 -24.68 8.26
N LEU A 16 25.75 -23.66 7.47
CA LEU A 16 24.56 -22.84 7.69
C LEU A 16 23.36 -23.25 6.81
N ARG A 17 23.37 -24.44 6.20
CA ARG A 17 22.30 -24.87 5.31
C ARG A 17 20.99 -25.12 6.03
N GLU A 18 21.05 -25.73 7.21
CA GLU A 18 19.86 -26.08 8.01
C GLU A 18 20.07 -25.73 9.49
N GLY A 19 18.98 -25.33 10.16
CA GLY A 19 18.98 -25.12 11.61
C GLY A 19 19.62 -23.84 12.13
N TRP A 20 20.30 -23.05 11.31
CA TRP A 20 20.83 -21.76 11.72
C TRP A 20 19.79 -20.65 11.59
N ASP A 21 19.51 -19.97 12.68
CA ASP A 21 18.50 -18.93 12.78
C ASP A 21 19.05 -17.72 13.55
N ASN A 22 19.39 -16.66 12.81
CA ASN A 22 19.72 -15.36 13.40
C ASN A 22 18.86 -14.27 12.74
N PRO A 23 18.01 -13.57 13.50
CA PRO A 23 17.15 -12.51 12.93
C PRO A 23 17.92 -11.25 12.50
N ASN A 24 19.16 -11.07 12.99
CA ASN A 24 19.95 -9.88 12.72
C ASN A 24 20.95 -10.08 11.58
N VAL A 25 20.46 -10.51 10.41
CA VAL A 25 21.24 -10.62 9.17
C VAL A 25 20.86 -9.47 8.25
N PHE A 26 21.79 -8.56 8.02
CA PHE A 26 21.57 -7.37 7.19
C PHE A 26 22.30 -7.43 5.85
N GLN A 27 23.30 -8.31 5.74
CA GLN A 27 24.05 -8.49 4.50
C GLN A 27 24.32 -9.97 4.23
N ILE A 28 24.14 -10.35 2.98
CA ILE A 28 24.47 -11.68 2.46
C ILE A 28 25.39 -11.50 1.26
N CYS A 29 26.56 -12.14 1.30
CA CYS A 29 27.48 -12.18 0.17
C CYS A 29 27.62 -13.63 -0.31
N THR A 30 27.21 -13.88 -1.57
CA THR A 30 27.31 -15.19 -2.19
C THR A 30 28.55 -15.24 -3.09
N LEU A 31 29.54 -16.03 -2.69
CA LEU A 31 30.80 -16.18 -3.41
C LEU A 31 30.76 -17.26 -4.49
N ASN A 32 29.76 -18.16 -4.41
CA ASN A 32 29.60 -19.26 -5.36
C ASN A 32 28.35 -19.07 -6.21
N GLU A 33 28.46 -19.39 -7.51
CA GLU A 33 27.31 -19.46 -8.37
C GLU A 33 26.43 -20.68 -8.01
N THR A 34 25.13 -20.46 -7.94
CA THR A 34 24.15 -21.53 -7.78
C THR A 34 22.98 -21.31 -8.72
N THR A 35 22.61 -22.36 -9.42
CA THR A 35 21.43 -22.40 -10.29
C THR A 35 20.18 -22.84 -9.53
N SER A 36 20.33 -23.39 -8.31
CA SER A 36 19.23 -23.90 -7.51
C SER A 36 18.39 -22.75 -6.92
N THR A 37 17.16 -22.61 -7.40
CA THR A 37 16.17 -21.65 -6.89
C THR A 37 15.84 -21.87 -5.42
N THR A 38 15.74 -23.13 -4.99
CA THR A 38 15.50 -23.51 -3.59
C THR A 38 16.62 -23.03 -2.68
N LYS A 39 17.89 -23.21 -3.11
CA LYS A 39 19.04 -22.75 -2.32
C LYS A 39 19.07 -21.23 -2.22
N LYS A 40 18.85 -20.51 -3.31
CA LYS A 40 18.76 -19.04 -3.32
C LYS A 40 17.65 -18.54 -2.40
N ARG A 41 16.48 -19.19 -2.42
CA ARG A 41 15.34 -18.84 -1.57
C ARG A 41 15.65 -19.04 -0.08
N GLN A 42 16.34 -20.12 0.28
CA GLN A 42 16.77 -20.39 1.65
C GLN A 42 17.81 -19.37 2.14
N GLU A 43 18.76 -19.00 1.30
CA GLU A 43 19.82 -18.04 1.64
C GLU A 43 19.22 -16.64 1.86
N ILE A 44 18.40 -16.14 0.94
CA ILE A 44 17.73 -14.83 1.06
C ILE A 44 16.73 -14.83 2.23
N GLY A 45 15.96 -15.91 2.41
CA GLY A 45 14.98 -16.03 3.49
C GLY A 45 15.54 -15.87 4.89
N ARG A 46 16.83 -16.10 5.08
CA ARG A 46 17.52 -15.86 6.36
C ARG A 46 17.63 -14.38 6.70
N GLY A 47 17.79 -13.53 5.69
CA GLY A 47 17.88 -12.08 5.86
C GLY A 47 16.53 -11.35 5.81
N LEU A 48 15.43 -12.02 5.45
CA LEU A 48 14.09 -11.43 5.38
C LEU A 48 13.34 -11.48 6.72
N ARG A 49 14.05 -11.53 7.84
CA ARG A 49 13.44 -11.54 9.17
C ARG A 49 13.50 -10.16 9.80
N LEU A 50 12.47 -9.84 10.59
CA LEU A 50 12.50 -8.61 11.38
C LEU A 50 13.61 -8.70 12.44
N PRO A 51 14.56 -7.76 12.45
CA PRO A 51 15.65 -7.73 13.41
C PRO A 51 15.14 -7.59 14.85
N VAL A 52 15.95 -8.04 15.79
CA VAL A 52 15.65 -7.97 17.22
C VAL A 52 16.59 -6.95 17.86
N LYS A 53 16.03 -6.00 18.59
CA LYS A 53 16.76 -5.01 19.38
C LYS A 53 17.38 -5.64 20.63
N GLN A 54 18.22 -4.89 21.35
CA GLN A 54 18.85 -5.34 22.59
C GLN A 54 17.85 -5.70 23.69
N ASP A 55 16.70 -5.04 23.71
CA ASP A 55 15.61 -5.28 24.65
C ASP A 55 14.74 -6.51 24.29
N GLY A 56 15.08 -7.23 23.21
CA GLY A 56 14.33 -8.39 22.72
C GLY A 56 13.12 -8.05 21.86
N THR A 57 12.82 -6.76 21.64
CA THR A 57 11.69 -6.34 20.78
C THR A 57 12.04 -6.40 19.30
N ARG A 58 11.03 -6.62 18.44
CA ARG A 58 11.19 -6.61 16.98
C ARG A 58 11.24 -5.17 16.46
N HIS A 59 12.28 -4.88 15.67
CA HIS A 59 12.41 -3.58 15.00
C HIS A 59 11.58 -3.55 13.73
N ARG A 60 10.61 -2.61 13.64
CA ARG A 60 9.63 -2.56 12.52
C ARG A 60 9.80 -1.35 11.60
N GLU A 61 10.81 -0.52 11.82
CA GLU A 61 11.06 0.62 10.95
C GLU A 61 11.64 0.16 9.61
N LEU A 62 10.96 0.51 8.52
CA LEU A 62 11.31 0.04 7.17
C LEU A 62 12.63 0.62 6.67
N SER A 63 13.01 1.81 7.13
CA SER A 63 14.27 2.47 6.75
C SER A 63 15.51 1.66 7.15
N ASP A 64 15.42 0.96 8.27
CA ASP A 64 16.54 0.24 8.86
C ASP A 64 16.54 -1.26 8.53
N ASN A 65 15.39 -1.76 8.07
CA ASN A 65 15.19 -3.18 7.74
C ASN A 65 15.53 -3.48 6.28
N VAL A 66 16.73 -3.13 5.87
CA VAL A 66 17.22 -3.36 4.51
C VAL A 66 18.18 -4.53 4.47
N LEU A 67 17.83 -5.57 3.71
CA LEU A 67 18.75 -6.66 3.40
C LEU A 67 19.57 -6.31 2.17
N THR A 68 20.89 -6.26 2.32
CA THR A 68 21.82 -6.11 1.19
C THR A 68 22.32 -7.46 0.74
N VAL A 69 22.11 -7.81 -0.53
CA VAL A 69 22.64 -9.03 -1.13
C VAL A 69 23.75 -8.65 -2.11
N ILE A 70 24.97 -9.10 -1.84
CA ILE A 70 26.12 -8.98 -2.74
C ILE A 70 26.23 -10.30 -3.48
N ALA A 71 25.84 -10.28 -4.75
CA ALA A 71 25.67 -11.51 -5.52
C ALA A 71 25.99 -11.29 -6.99
N ASN A 72 26.10 -12.37 -7.74
CA ASN A 72 26.24 -12.33 -9.19
C ASN A 72 24.91 -12.00 -9.90
N GLU A 73 24.94 -11.76 -11.21
CA GLU A 73 23.80 -11.37 -12.03
C GLU A 73 22.60 -12.33 -11.93
N SER A 74 22.84 -13.62 -11.69
CA SER A 74 21.77 -14.62 -11.58
C SER A 74 20.90 -14.43 -10.33
N TYR A 75 21.40 -13.76 -9.29
CA TYR A 75 20.65 -13.47 -8.08
C TYR A 75 19.75 -12.25 -8.20
N GLU A 76 20.13 -11.25 -8.98
CA GLU A 76 19.29 -10.06 -9.19
C GLU A 76 17.95 -10.45 -9.82
N GLN A 77 18.01 -11.23 -10.88
CA GLN A 77 16.80 -11.72 -11.56
C GLN A 77 15.95 -12.60 -10.65
N PHE A 78 16.58 -13.50 -9.90
CA PHE A 78 15.89 -14.35 -8.93
C PHE A 78 15.21 -13.52 -7.83
N ALA A 79 15.88 -12.52 -7.25
CA ALA A 79 15.31 -11.70 -6.20
C ALA A 79 14.10 -10.87 -6.69
N LYS A 80 14.14 -10.34 -7.93
CA LYS A 80 13.00 -9.67 -8.55
C LYS A 80 11.80 -10.60 -8.71
N LEU A 81 12.02 -11.83 -9.20
CA LEU A 81 10.95 -12.83 -9.34
C LEU A 81 10.36 -13.24 -7.99
N LEU A 82 11.21 -13.44 -6.96
CA LEU A 82 10.77 -13.78 -5.62
C LEU A 82 9.91 -12.67 -4.99
N GLN A 83 10.29 -11.41 -5.19
CA GLN A 83 9.50 -10.28 -4.70
C GLN A 83 8.16 -10.18 -5.40
N GLN A 84 8.11 -10.42 -6.71
CA GLN A 84 6.85 -10.43 -7.45
C GLN A 84 5.94 -11.56 -6.96
N GLU A 85 6.47 -12.76 -6.76
CA GLU A 85 5.73 -13.89 -6.17
C GLU A 85 5.15 -13.55 -4.79
N ILE A 86 5.97 -12.97 -3.89
CA ILE A 86 5.50 -12.56 -2.56
C ILE A 86 4.43 -11.46 -2.66
N ALA A 87 4.58 -10.52 -3.58
CA ALA A 87 3.60 -9.46 -3.80
C ALA A 87 2.26 -10.03 -4.30
N ASP A 88 2.31 -11.00 -5.22
CA ASP A 88 1.13 -11.66 -5.77
C ASP A 88 0.42 -12.55 -4.74
N ASP A 89 1.19 -13.32 -3.96
CA ASP A 89 0.64 -14.25 -2.97
C ASP A 89 0.11 -13.56 -1.71
N CYS A 90 0.82 -12.53 -1.23
CA CYS A 90 0.53 -11.86 0.04
C CYS A 90 -0.20 -10.51 -0.14
N GLY A 91 -0.34 -10.01 -1.37
CA GLY A 91 -0.93 -8.70 -1.66
C GLY A 91 -0.08 -7.54 -1.12
N VAL A 92 1.18 -7.78 -0.78
CA VAL A 92 2.10 -6.79 -0.20
C VAL A 92 2.81 -6.06 -1.33
N LYS A 93 2.65 -4.74 -1.41
CA LYS A 93 3.54 -3.90 -2.22
C LYS A 93 4.81 -3.66 -1.42
N PHE A 94 5.95 -4.07 -1.96
CA PHE A 94 7.22 -3.71 -1.36
C PHE A 94 7.40 -2.19 -1.41
N ALA A 95 7.55 -1.58 -0.24
CA ALA A 95 7.88 -0.17 -0.15
C ALA A 95 9.20 0.06 -0.89
N ASN A 96 9.25 1.10 -1.74
CA ASN A 96 10.43 1.49 -2.54
C ASN A 96 10.83 0.54 -3.68
N GLY A 97 9.89 -0.19 -4.28
CA GLY A 97 10.07 -0.80 -5.61
C GLY A 97 11.03 -1.97 -5.71
N GLY A 98 11.29 -2.72 -4.64
CA GLY A 98 11.97 -4.00 -4.75
C GLY A 98 13.51 -3.93 -4.79
N VAL A 99 14.16 -4.89 -5.44
CA VAL A 99 15.62 -4.98 -5.55
C VAL A 99 16.17 -3.88 -6.45
N LYS A 100 17.08 -3.05 -5.91
CA LYS A 100 17.70 -1.94 -6.63
C LYS A 100 19.22 -2.05 -6.57
N PRO A 101 19.94 -1.79 -7.69
CA PRO A 101 21.40 -1.81 -7.71
C PRO A 101 21.97 -0.65 -6.86
N LYS A 102 22.86 -0.97 -5.93
CA LYS A 102 23.46 0.00 -4.99
C LYS A 102 24.31 1.08 -5.68
N CYS A 103 24.78 0.82 -6.89
CA CYS A 103 25.58 1.78 -7.66
C CYS A 103 24.80 3.04 -8.08
N ASN A 104 23.47 3.00 -8.08
CA ASN A 104 22.60 4.11 -8.49
C ASN A 104 22.03 4.87 -7.28
N ARG A 105 22.75 4.94 -6.16
CA ARG A 105 22.29 5.66 -4.97
C ARG A 105 22.38 7.15 -5.19
N GLN A 106 21.30 7.85 -4.94
CA GLN A 106 21.16 9.31 -5.01
C GLN A 106 20.68 9.86 -3.67
N THR A 107 20.88 11.15 -3.47
CA THR A 107 20.38 11.85 -2.29
C THR A 107 19.43 12.94 -2.74
N MET A 108 18.15 12.82 -2.38
CA MET A 108 17.18 13.91 -2.48
C MET A 108 17.44 14.90 -1.33
N LYS A 109 17.47 16.18 -1.64
CA LYS A 109 17.53 17.26 -0.64
C LYS A 109 16.50 18.33 -0.94
N THR A 110 15.96 18.92 0.11
CA THR A 110 15.20 20.16 -0.01
C THR A 110 16.15 21.35 -0.01
N ARG A 111 15.74 22.43 -0.69
CA ARG A 111 16.46 23.72 -0.63
C ARG A 111 16.48 24.23 0.83
N ASP A 112 17.58 24.81 1.25
CA ASP A 112 17.74 25.34 2.63
C ASP A 112 16.75 26.48 2.92
N ASP A 113 16.34 27.23 1.88
CA ASP A 113 15.47 28.41 1.97
C ASP A 113 13.98 28.13 1.69
N PHE A 114 13.61 26.89 1.37
CA PHE A 114 12.23 26.60 0.93
C PHE A 114 11.16 26.98 1.95
N LEU A 115 11.48 26.89 3.25
CA LEU A 115 10.55 27.28 4.33
C LEU A 115 10.23 28.78 4.30
N ALA A 116 11.12 29.61 3.75
CA ALA A 116 10.90 31.04 3.60
C ALA A 116 10.31 31.40 2.22
N ASP A 117 10.18 30.44 1.31
CA ASP A 117 9.64 30.65 -0.03
C ASP A 117 8.17 31.08 0.05
N PRO A 118 7.80 32.26 -0.54
CA PRO A 118 6.44 32.79 -0.44
C PRO A 118 5.37 31.89 -1.08
N LEU A 119 5.73 31.13 -2.14
CA LEU A 119 4.80 30.22 -2.80
C LEU A 119 4.56 28.97 -1.95
N PHE A 120 5.63 28.45 -1.34
CA PHE A 120 5.50 27.38 -0.37
C PHE A 120 4.64 27.79 0.82
N GLN A 121 4.94 28.93 1.46
CA GLN A 121 4.18 29.42 2.60
C GLN A 121 2.71 29.62 2.28
N ALA A 122 2.40 30.20 1.09
CA ALA A 122 1.04 30.48 0.68
C ALA A 122 0.17 29.21 0.57
N ILE A 123 0.70 28.10 0.06
CA ILE A 123 -0.05 26.84 0.00
C ILE A 123 0.03 26.09 1.33
N TRP A 124 1.21 26.05 1.97
CA TRP A 124 1.39 25.26 3.20
C TRP A 124 0.52 25.76 4.36
N GLN A 125 0.40 27.06 4.54
CA GLN A 125 -0.48 27.65 5.55
C GLN A 125 -1.96 27.26 5.38
N LYS A 126 -2.38 26.95 4.15
CA LYS A 126 -3.75 26.53 3.85
C LYS A 126 -4.00 25.05 4.15
N ILE A 127 -2.99 24.19 3.96
CA ILE A 127 -3.16 22.74 4.03
C ILE A 127 -2.58 22.11 5.31
N ASN A 128 -1.76 22.85 6.09
CA ASN A 128 -1.06 22.30 7.24
C ASN A 128 -1.94 22.05 8.47
N GLN A 129 -3.19 22.50 8.46
CA GLN A 129 -4.11 22.28 9.58
C GLN A 129 -4.59 20.84 9.61
N GLN A 130 -4.51 20.21 10.78
CA GLN A 130 -5.09 18.89 10.98
C GLN A 130 -6.58 19.00 11.25
N THR A 131 -7.29 17.94 10.89
CA THR A 131 -8.71 17.80 11.19
C THR A 131 -8.96 16.57 12.05
N ARG A 132 -10.05 16.62 12.78
CA ARG A 132 -10.71 15.45 13.36
C ARG A 132 -12.04 15.24 12.64
N TYR A 133 -12.48 14.01 12.60
CA TYR A 133 -13.78 13.72 12.02
C TYR A 133 -14.74 13.16 13.08
N LYS A 134 -16.02 13.43 12.87
CA LYS A 134 -17.15 12.77 13.53
C LYS A 134 -17.94 12.04 12.48
N VAL A 135 -18.52 10.93 12.84
CA VAL A 135 -19.39 10.14 11.93
C VAL A 135 -20.74 9.94 12.58
N ASN A 136 -21.77 10.38 11.91
CA ASN A 136 -23.16 10.25 12.35
C ASN A 136 -23.89 9.30 11.38
N PHE A 137 -24.28 8.11 11.86
CA PHE A 137 -25.14 7.21 11.10
C PHE A 137 -26.08 6.44 12.05
N SER A 138 -27.21 5.98 11.50
CA SER A 138 -28.18 5.18 12.24
C SER A 138 -27.88 3.68 12.13
N SER A 139 -27.86 2.96 13.26
CA SER A 139 -27.74 1.49 13.26
C SER A 139 -28.82 0.81 12.42
N ASN A 140 -30.04 1.38 12.37
CA ASN A 140 -31.11 0.84 11.54
C ASN A 140 -30.84 0.98 10.03
N GLU A 141 -30.21 2.07 9.62
CA GLU A 141 -29.78 2.25 8.23
C GLU A 141 -28.69 1.26 7.85
N LEU A 142 -27.72 1.04 8.76
CA LEU A 142 -26.69 0.03 8.56
C LEU A 142 -27.29 -1.36 8.39
N ILE A 143 -28.22 -1.74 9.26
CA ILE A 143 -28.88 -3.05 9.20
C ILE A 143 -29.58 -3.25 7.86
N LYS A 144 -30.37 -2.27 7.42
CA LYS A 144 -31.08 -2.33 6.14
C LYS A 144 -30.13 -2.45 4.96
N LYS A 145 -29.13 -1.58 4.90
CA LYS A 145 -28.18 -1.50 3.78
C LYS A 145 -27.31 -2.75 3.70
N ALA A 146 -26.74 -3.18 4.82
CA ALA A 146 -25.92 -4.40 4.86
C ALA A 146 -26.73 -5.65 4.51
N ALA A 147 -27.97 -5.77 5.02
CA ALA A 147 -28.85 -6.87 4.68
C ALA A 147 -29.22 -6.90 3.19
N GLU A 148 -29.42 -5.74 2.57
CA GLU A 148 -29.68 -5.64 1.13
C GLU A 148 -28.45 -6.06 0.30
N ASN A 149 -27.26 -5.61 0.66
CA ASN A 149 -26.02 -6.02 0.00
C ASN A 149 -25.82 -7.53 0.08
N ILE A 150 -25.98 -8.13 1.28
CA ILE A 150 -25.85 -9.57 1.49
C ILE A 150 -26.90 -10.35 0.69
N ARG A 151 -28.13 -9.84 0.57
CA ARG A 151 -29.18 -10.47 -0.22
C ARG A 151 -28.82 -10.61 -1.70
N ARG A 152 -28.06 -9.65 -2.24
CA ARG A 152 -27.59 -9.62 -3.63
C ARG A 152 -26.41 -10.57 -3.90
N LEU A 153 -25.76 -11.08 -2.85
CA LEU A 153 -24.67 -12.03 -3.04
C LEU A 153 -25.18 -13.31 -3.75
N PRO A 154 -24.35 -13.92 -4.60
CA PRO A 154 -24.66 -15.22 -5.18
C PRO A 154 -24.83 -16.28 -4.08
N GLU A 155 -25.43 -17.40 -4.43
CA GLU A 155 -25.52 -18.52 -3.51
C GLU A 155 -24.14 -19.06 -3.15
N ILE A 156 -23.95 -19.37 -1.88
CA ILE A 156 -22.70 -19.93 -1.38
C ILE A 156 -22.73 -21.44 -1.62
N GLU A 157 -21.88 -21.87 -2.52
CA GLU A 157 -21.73 -23.28 -2.87
C GLU A 157 -21.00 -24.05 -1.76
N LYS A 158 -21.29 -25.33 -1.66
CA LYS A 158 -20.53 -26.23 -0.79
C LYS A 158 -19.08 -26.35 -1.27
N PRO A 159 -18.12 -26.51 -0.34
CA PRO A 159 -16.72 -26.65 -0.73
C PRO A 159 -16.52 -27.93 -1.53
N ASN A 160 -15.80 -27.82 -2.64
CA ASN A 160 -15.39 -28.95 -3.45
C ASN A 160 -13.91 -29.25 -3.18
N ILE A 161 -13.59 -30.52 -2.94
CA ILE A 161 -12.21 -30.98 -2.87
C ILE A 161 -11.83 -31.51 -4.26
N SER A 162 -10.86 -30.87 -4.91
CA SER A 162 -10.21 -31.41 -6.08
C SER A 162 -8.91 -32.11 -5.65
N SER A 163 -8.76 -33.40 -5.99
CA SER A 163 -7.52 -34.11 -5.76
C SER A 163 -6.83 -34.38 -7.11
N GLN A 164 -5.60 -33.87 -7.26
CA GLN A 164 -4.77 -34.14 -8.44
C GLN A 164 -3.65 -35.10 -8.01
N LYS A 165 -3.52 -36.20 -8.73
CA LYS A 165 -2.36 -37.10 -8.56
C LYS A 165 -1.24 -36.64 -9.51
N ALA A 166 -0.11 -36.26 -8.93
CA ALA A 166 1.10 -35.99 -9.69
C ALA A 166 2.09 -37.14 -9.48
N LYS A 167 2.66 -37.64 -10.57
CA LYS A 167 3.77 -38.59 -10.52
C LYS A 167 5.08 -37.82 -10.53
N LEU A 168 5.82 -37.92 -9.45
CA LEU A 168 7.17 -37.36 -9.37
C LEU A 168 8.15 -38.32 -9.98
N GLN A 169 8.88 -37.91 -11.00
CA GLN A 169 10.03 -38.64 -11.54
C GLN A 169 11.31 -37.86 -11.21
N MET A 170 12.27 -38.57 -10.64
CA MET A 170 13.62 -38.04 -10.48
C MET A 170 14.41 -38.27 -11.76
N SER A 171 14.87 -37.18 -12.36
CA SER A 171 15.81 -37.20 -13.49
C SER A 171 17.18 -36.76 -12.97
N GLU A 172 18.22 -37.48 -13.39
CA GLU A 172 19.60 -37.14 -13.02
C GLU A 172 20.06 -35.80 -13.62
N THR A 173 19.40 -35.31 -14.67
CA THR A 173 19.77 -34.09 -15.40
C THR A 173 18.96 -32.88 -15.01
N TYR A 174 17.67 -33.03 -14.61
CA TYR A 174 16.73 -31.92 -14.36
C TYR A 174 16.12 -31.93 -12.96
N GLY A 175 16.54 -32.82 -12.06
CA GLY A 175 15.99 -32.92 -10.70
C GLY A 175 14.62 -33.60 -10.68
N VAL A 176 13.66 -33.04 -9.95
CA VAL A 176 12.32 -33.61 -9.80
C VAL A 176 11.40 -33.05 -10.87
N GLU A 177 10.97 -33.86 -11.82
CA GLU A 177 9.94 -33.52 -12.80
C GLU A 177 8.57 -34.00 -12.32
N THR A 178 7.58 -33.15 -12.45
CA THR A 178 6.20 -33.47 -12.09
C THR A 178 5.40 -33.76 -13.35
N GLN A 179 5.03 -35.02 -13.56
CA GLN A 179 4.05 -35.39 -14.59
C GLN A 179 2.65 -35.36 -13.96
N MET A 180 1.81 -34.46 -14.43
CA MET A 180 0.40 -34.42 -14.06
C MET A 180 -0.31 -35.66 -14.60
N ALA A 181 -0.73 -36.55 -13.72
CA ALA A 181 -1.64 -37.63 -14.11
C ALA A 181 -3.06 -37.05 -14.24
N ARG A 182 -3.67 -37.19 -15.39
CA ARG A 182 -5.03 -36.74 -15.73
C ARG A 182 -6.12 -37.48 -14.93
N SER A 183 -6.24 -37.22 -13.62
CA SER A 183 -7.44 -37.62 -12.90
C SER A 183 -7.78 -36.50 -11.90
N GLU A 184 -8.60 -35.56 -12.35
CA GLU A 184 -9.35 -34.69 -11.45
C GLU A 184 -10.52 -35.49 -10.89
N LEU A 185 -10.44 -35.86 -9.63
CA LEU A 185 -11.56 -36.32 -8.88
C LEU A 185 -12.08 -35.15 -8.04
N THR A 186 -13.20 -34.58 -8.44
CA THR A 186 -13.89 -33.53 -7.68
C THR A 186 -14.95 -34.18 -6.82
N PHE A 187 -14.84 -34.04 -5.51
CA PHE A 187 -15.84 -34.54 -4.55
C PHE A 187 -16.52 -33.36 -3.88
N ALA A 188 -17.84 -33.32 -3.91
CA ALA A 188 -18.60 -32.44 -3.04
C ALA A 188 -18.54 -32.98 -1.59
N LEU A 189 -18.07 -32.17 -0.65
CA LEU A 189 -18.11 -32.52 0.76
C LEU A 189 -19.55 -32.50 1.27
N ASN A 190 -20.11 -33.67 1.51
CA ASN A 190 -21.42 -33.82 2.16
C ASN A 190 -21.33 -33.97 3.70
N GLN A 191 -20.18 -33.61 4.29
CA GLN A 191 -20.03 -33.70 5.75
C GLN A 191 -20.68 -32.48 6.43
N SER A 192 -21.34 -32.73 7.57
CA SER A 192 -21.75 -31.67 8.49
C SER A 192 -20.51 -31.00 9.04
N HIS A 193 -20.33 -29.72 8.71
CA HIS A 193 -19.24 -28.93 9.30
C HIS A 193 -19.66 -28.51 10.72
N ASP A 194 -18.72 -28.56 11.65
CA ASP A 194 -18.90 -27.84 12.90
C ASP A 194 -19.05 -26.36 12.57
N ILE A 195 -20.20 -25.79 12.93
CA ILE A 195 -20.48 -24.37 12.68
C ILE A 195 -19.71 -23.56 13.73
N PRO A 196 -18.71 -22.76 13.30
CA PRO A 196 -17.97 -21.90 14.22
C PRO A 196 -18.89 -20.81 14.81
N ASP A 197 -18.40 -20.04 15.79
CA ASP A 197 -19.14 -18.87 16.28
C ASP A 197 -19.19 -17.76 15.21
N ILE A 198 -20.14 -17.90 14.27
CA ILE A 198 -20.33 -16.98 13.14
C ILE A 198 -20.43 -15.53 13.59
N LEU A 199 -21.21 -15.28 14.64
CA LEU A 199 -21.42 -13.91 15.14
C LEU A 199 -20.12 -13.34 15.76
N GLY A 200 -19.37 -14.14 16.49
CA GLY A 200 -18.10 -13.74 17.09
C GLY A 200 -17.02 -13.45 16.03
N GLU A 201 -16.93 -14.30 15.01
CA GLU A 201 -15.99 -14.11 13.90
C GLU A 201 -16.31 -12.82 13.09
N ILE A 202 -17.59 -12.57 12.80
CA ILE A 202 -17.98 -11.34 12.11
C ILE A 202 -17.81 -10.12 13.04
N GLN A 203 -18.09 -10.24 14.34
CA GLN A 203 -17.85 -9.18 15.31
C GLN A 203 -16.40 -8.75 15.34
N THR A 204 -15.46 -9.68 15.39
CA THR A 204 -14.02 -9.39 15.38
C THR A 204 -13.59 -8.62 14.12
N ARG A 205 -14.25 -8.86 12.99
CA ARG A 205 -13.94 -8.22 11.69
C ARG A 205 -14.63 -6.87 11.48
N THR A 206 -15.77 -6.64 12.13
CA THR A 206 -16.63 -5.46 11.86
C THR A 206 -16.78 -4.54 13.05
N GLU A 207 -16.34 -4.95 14.24
CA GLU A 207 -16.48 -4.23 15.52
C GLU A 207 -17.94 -3.91 15.90
N LEU A 208 -18.89 -4.56 15.26
CA LEU A 208 -20.33 -4.41 15.56
C LEU A 208 -20.76 -5.32 16.70
N THR A 209 -21.90 -4.98 17.35
CA THR A 209 -22.48 -5.86 18.36
C THR A 209 -23.07 -7.13 17.74
N ARG A 210 -23.03 -8.25 18.46
CA ARG A 210 -23.63 -9.52 18.01
C ARG A 210 -25.12 -9.37 17.65
N GLN A 211 -25.84 -8.51 18.37
CA GLN A 211 -27.24 -8.23 18.09
C GLN A 211 -27.43 -7.56 16.72
N THR A 212 -26.62 -6.56 16.40
CA THR A 212 -26.65 -5.87 15.10
C THR A 212 -26.34 -6.84 13.97
N ILE A 213 -25.30 -7.66 14.13
CA ILE A 213 -24.89 -8.67 13.14
C ILE A 213 -26.01 -9.70 12.93
N PHE A 214 -26.61 -10.18 14.00
CA PHE A 214 -27.72 -11.11 13.91
C PHE A 214 -28.91 -10.53 13.13
N GLN A 215 -29.31 -9.29 13.41
CA GLN A 215 -30.35 -8.59 12.70
C GLN A 215 -30.04 -8.42 11.19
N ILE A 216 -28.83 -8.11 10.86
CA ILE A 216 -28.37 -8.00 9.46
C ILE A 216 -28.53 -9.34 8.74
N ILE A 217 -28.00 -10.41 9.33
CA ILE A 217 -28.08 -11.77 8.74
C ILE A 217 -29.52 -12.22 8.61
N GLN A 218 -30.33 -12.00 9.65
CA GLN A 218 -31.75 -12.35 9.64
C GLN A 218 -32.53 -11.64 8.53
N GLN A 219 -32.33 -10.31 8.41
CA GLN A 219 -33.01 -9.53 7.38
C GLN A 219 -32.49 -9.82 5.96
N SER A 220 -31.28 -10.32 5.81
CA SER A 220 -30.73 -10.73 4.51
C SER A 220 -31.43 -11.96 3.93
N GLY A 221 -32.04 -12.79 4.79
CA GLY A 221 -32.68 -14.07 4.41
C GLY A 221 -31.71 -15.18 4.03
N LYS A 222 -30.40 -15.00 4.24
CA LYS A 222 -29.33 -15.93 3.81
C LYS A 222 -28.81 -16.87 4.92
N ILE A 223 -29.50 -16.96 6.06
CA ILE A 223 -29.11 -17.81 7.21
C ILE A 223 -28.83 -19.26 6.81
N ALA A 224 -29.67 -19.84 5.97
CA ALA A 224 -29.53 -21.23 5.54
C ALA A 224 -28.20 -21.51 4.81
N GLN A 225 -27.60 -20.51 4.20
CA GLN A 225 -26.35 -20.67 3.46
C GLN A 225 -25.12 -20.84 4.36
N ILE A 226 -25.24 -20.57 5.66
CA ILE A 226 -24.19 -20.85 6.66
C ILE A 226 -23.78 -22.33 6.60
N GLN A 227 -24.73 -23.24 6.46
CA GLN A 227 -24.47 -24.68 6.43
C GLN A 227 -23.72 -25.14 5.20
N ASN A 228 -23.78 -24.38 4.10
CA ASN A 228 -23.06 -24.72 2.88
C ASN A 228 -21.57 -24.53 3.03
N ASN A 229 -21.14 -23.35 3.49
CA ASN A 229 -19.72 -23.02 3.71
C ASN A 229 -19.59 -21.90 4.75
N PRO A 230 -19.45 -22.23 6.05
CA PRO A 230 -19.41 -21.24 7.12
C PRO A 230 -18.28 -20.21 6.96
N GLN A 231 -17.08 -20.62 6.52
CA GLN A 231 -15.93 -19.73 6.35
C GLN A 231 -16.15 -18.73 5.22
N LYS A 232 -16.62 -19.21 4.07
CA LYS A 232 -16.95 -18.34 2.93
C LYS A 232 -18.10 -17.38 3.26
N PHE A 233 -19.08 -17.86 4.04
CA PHE A 233 -20.17 -17.03 4.56
C PHE A 233 -19.65 -15.89 5.43
N ILE A 234 -18.80 -16.19 6.44
CA ILE A 234 -18.19 -15.19 7.33
C ILE A 234 -17.41 -14.15 6.49
N GLN A 235 -16.62 -14.61 5.54
CA GLN A 235 -15.80 -13.72 4.71
C GLN A 235 -16.65 -12.76 3.87
N LEU A 236 -17.65 -13.29 3.15
CA LEU A 236 -18.50 -12.48 2.28
C LEU A 236 -19.38 -11.53 3.08
N VAL A 237 -20.04 -12.03 4.14
CA VAL A 237 -20.91 -11.19 4.98
C VAL A 237 -20.14 -10.10 5.69
N SER A 238 -18.96 -10.40 6.24
CA SER A 238 -18.11 -9.38 6.87
C SER A 238 -17.73 -8.29 5.88
N LYS A 239 -17.39 -8.66 4.64
CA LYS A 239 -17.04 -7.71 3.58
C LYS A 239 -18.22 -6.79 3.25
N GLU A 240 -19.41 -7.34 3.06
CA GLU A 240 -20.61 -6.54 2.73
C GLU A 240 -21.04 -5.61 3.87
N ILE A 241 -20.90 -6.06 5.12
CA ILE A 241 -21.13 -5.21 6.29
C ILE A 241 -20.12 -4.05 6.33
N GLN A 242 -18.83 -4.34 6.12
CA GLN A 242 -17.79 -3.31 6.08
C GLN A 242 -18.05 -2.29 4.97
N MET A 243 -18.45 -2.75 3.78
CA MET A 243 -18.80 -1.87 2.67
C MET A 243 -19.97 -0.95 3.01
N ALA A 244 -21.07 -1.51 3.55
CA ALA A 244 -22.23 -0.73 3.96
C ALA A 244 -21.88 0.29 5.06
N LEU A 245 -21.03 -0.09 6.02
CA LEU A 245 -20.57 0.77 7.09
C LEU A 245 -19.74 1.94 6.52
N GLN A 246 -18.82 1.66 5.62
CA GLN A 246 -17.96 2.68 4.99
C GLN A 246 -18.74 3.69 4.16
N GLU A 247 -19.76 3.23 3.41
CA GLU A 247 -20.62 4.13 2.65
C GLU A 247 -21.49 5.03 3.56
N LEU A 248 -22.03 4.48 4.65
CA LEU A 248 -22.79 5.28 5.62
C LEU A 248 -21.91 6.26 6.36
N MET A 249 -20.69 5.84 6.72
CA MET A 249 -19.70 6.74 7.32
C MET A 249 -19.36 7.89 6.38
N LEU A 250 -19.20 7.63 5.07
CA LEU A 250 -18.90 8.67 4.09
C LEU A 250 -20.03 9.72 3.99
N ASN A 251 -21.27 9.29 4.04
CA ASN A 251 -22.43 10.19 3.96
C ASN A 251 -22.65 10.98 5.26
N GLY A 252 -22.24 10.44 6.41
CA GLY A 252 -22.40 11.06 7.72
C GLY A 252 -21.14 11.64 8.33
N ILE A 253 -20.05 11.75 7.56
CA ILE A 253 -18.78 12.29 8.06
C ILE A 253 -18.78 13.81 8.05
N GLU A 254 -18.35 14.38 9.15
CA GLU A 254 -18.10 15.81 9.31
C GLU A 254 -16.66 15.99 9.77
N TYR A 255 -15.89 16.82 9.07
CA TYR A 255 -14.54 17.20 9.47
C TYR A 255 -14.56 18.53 10.19
N GLU A 256 -13.87 18.60 11.30
CA GLU A 256 -13.67 19.83 12.08
C GLU A 256 -12.18 20.15 12.13
N LEU A 257 -11.83 21.40 11.88
CA LEU A 257 -10.46 21.89 12.02
C LEU A 257 -10.02 21.80 13.49
N ILE A 258 -8.78 21.40 13.70
CA ILE A 258 -8.13 21.40 15.01
C ILE A 258 -7.20 22.60 15.04
N GLU A 259 -7.33 23.48 16.03
CA GLU A 259 -6.46 24.65 16.18
C GLU A 259 -4.98 24.26 16.32
N GLN A 260 -4.69 23.15 16.97
CA GLN A 260 -3.38 22.50 17.09
C GLN A 260 -3.59 20.99 17.36
N PRO A 261 -2.73 20.06 16.87
CA PRO A 261 -1.48 20.29 16.15
C PRO A 261 -1.65 20.60 14.68
N ILE A 262 -0.62 21.19 14.06
CA ILE A 262 -0.49 21.37 12.62
C ILE A 262 0.52 20.36 12.06
N TYR A 263 0.47 20.11 10.73
CA TYR A 263 1.54 19.37 10.08
C TYR A 263 2.80 20.23 10.00
N GLU A 264 3.95 19.64 10.34
CA GLU A 264 5.23 20.31 10.25
C GLU A 264 5.99 19.86 9.01
N MET A 265 6.51 20.83 8.27
CA MET A 265 7.52 20.59 7.23
C MET A 265 8.89 20.94 7.78
N ARG A 266 9.86 20.10 7.47
CA ARG A 266 11.28 20.30 7.83
C ARG A 266 12.13 20.03 6.61
N GLU A 267 13.34 20.56 6.61
CA GLU A 267 14.35 20.17 5.66
C GLU A 267 14.52 18.65 5.61
N MET A 268 14.55 18.11 4.41
CA MET A 268 14.66 16.68 4.20
C MET A 268 15.92 16.36 3.41
N SER A 269 16.65 15.36 3.90
CA SER A 269 17.70 14.70 3.13
C SER A 269 17.43 13.21 3.18
N HIS A 270 17.21 12.61 2.04
CA HIS A 270 16.84 11.19 1.95
C HIS A 270 17.66 10.50 0.85
N GLU A 271 18.31 9.41 1.22
CA GLU A 271 19.02 8.56 0.26
C GLU A 271 18.06 7.53 -0.35
N PHE A 272 18.10 7.40 -1.66
CA PHE A 272 17.29 6.45 -2.41
C PHE A 272 18.07 5.87 -3.59
N TYR A 273 17.52 4.85 -4.22
CA TYR A 273 18.12 4.26 -5.42
C TYR A 273 17.43 4.78 -6.67
N LEU A 274 18.23 5.25 -7.62
CA LEU A 274 17.71 5.69 -8.92
C LEU A 274 17.03 4.54 -9.64
N ASP A 275 15.81 4.77 -10.09
CA ASP A 275 15.02 3.82 -10.86
C ASP A 275 14.22 4.52 -11.97
N GLU A 276 13.39 3.77 -12.67
CA GLU A 276 12.55 4.27 -13.77
C GLU A 276 11.49 5.30 -13.36
N ASN A 277 11.17 5.36 -12.07
CA ASN A 277 10.21 6.33 -11.51
C ASN A 277 10.90 7.56 -10.91
N SER A 278 12.23 7.57 -10.84
CA SER A 278 12.96 8.71 -10.33
C SER A 278 12.86 9.89 -11.29
N PHE A 279 12.61 11.08 -10.76
CA PHE A 279 12.40 12.30 -11.54
C PHE A 279 13.51 13.31 -11.31
N GLU A 280 14.03 13.94 -12.40
CA GLU A 280 15.07 14.93 -12.34
C GLU A 280 14.50 16.34 -12.18
N ILE A 281 14.85 17.01 -11.10
CA ILE A 281 14.56 18.42 -10.86
C ILE A 281 15.58 19.29 -11.60
N THR A 282 15.14 19.96 -12.64
CA THR A 282 15.96 20.90 -13.42
C THR A 282 15.64 22.35 -13.12
N GLN A 283 14.44 22.65 -12.59
CA GLN A 283 13.94 23.96 -12.19
C GLN A 283 13.64 24.02 -10.69
N PRO A 284 14.66 24.13 -9.82
CA PRO A 284 14.49 24.12 -8.37
C PRO A 284 13.67 25.31 -7.83
N GLU A 285 13.59 26.40 -8.58
CA GLU A 285 12.79 27.57 -8.24
C GLU A 285 11.27 27.30 -8.23
N LYS A 286 10.81 26.25 -8.89
CA LYS A 286 9.38 25.84 -8.92
C LYS A 286 9.04 24.81 -7.85
N THR A 287 9.97 24.40 -7.03
CA THR A 287 9.73 23.33 -6.07
C THR A 287 10.54 23.53 -4.77
N ILE A 288 10.27 22.69 -3.80
CA ILE A 288 11.01 22.67 -2.54
C ILE A 288 12.35 21.92 -2.64
N TYR A 289 12.62 21.22 -3.75
CA TYR A 289 13.78 20.35 -3.88
C TYR A 289 14.95 21.08 -4.54
N GLU A 290 16.19 20.69 -4.17
CA GLU A 290 17.39 21.06 -4.90
C GLU A 290 17.42 20.43 -6.30
N ARG A 291 18.31 20.94 -7.16
CA ARG A 291 18.59 20.30 -8.45
C ARG A 291 19.14 18.90 -8.21
N GLY A 292 18.59 17.91 -8.90
CA GLY A 292 18.94 16.51 -8.76
C GLY A 292 17.72 15.61 -8.91
N PHE A 293 17.77 14.40 -8.35
CA PHE A 293 16.70 13.43 -8.48
C PHE A 293 15.86 13.32 -7.22
N ILE A 294 14.55 13.10 -7.40
CA ILE A 294 13.61 12.75 -6.34
C ILE A 294 12.98 11.38 -6.63
N PRO A 295 12.70 10.57 -5.59
CA PRO A 295 12.00 9.30 -5.76
C PRO A 295 10.49 9.54 -5.92
N LEU A 296 9.89 8.88 -6.90
CA LEU A 296 8.45 8.83 -7.09
C LEU A 296 7.96 7.38 -7.05
N ASP A 297 6.68 7.18 -6.78
CA ASP A 297 6.13 5.84 -6.57
C ASP A 297 5.59 5.22 -7.86
N SER A 298 5.42 6.03 -8.92
CA SER A 298 4.86 5.57 -10.19
C SER A 298 5.28 6.42 -11.38
N GLN A 299 5.16 5.87 -12.58
CA GLN A 299 5.36 6.61 -13.82
C GLN A 299 4.31 7.71 -14.04
N THR A 300 3.11 7.56 -13.48
CA THR A 300 2.07 8.60 -13.52
C THR A 300 2.50 9.83 -12.73
N GLU A 301 3.08 9.63 -11.54
CA GLU A 301 3.66 10.72 -10.77
C GLU A 301 4.86 11.36 -11.49
N ASN A 302 5.70 10.55 -12.15
CA ASN A 302 6.83 11.06 -12.92
C ASN A 302 6.35 11.96 -14.06
N GLN A 303 5.35 11.53 -14.84
CA GLN A 303 4.77 12.33 -15.92
C GLN A 303 4.13 13.61 -15.38
N PHE A 304 3.41 13.53 -14.27
CA PHE A 304 2.81 14.70 -13.62
C PHE A 304 3.87 15.72 -13.17
N ALA A 305 4.95 15.27 -12.54
CA ALA A 305 6.06 16.13 -12.14
C ALA A 305 6.76 16.77 -13.35
N GLN A 306 6.91 16.03 -14.45
CA GLN A 306 7.46 16.54 -15.70
C GLN A 306 6.56 17.62 -16.31
N ASP A 307 5.26 17.41 -16.34
CA ASP A 307 4.29 18.41 -16.82
C ASP A 307 4.35 19.67 -15.96
N CYS A 308 4.38 19.52 -14.61
CA CYS A 308 4.53 20.67 -13.69
C CYS A 308 5.80 21.47 -13.97
N GLN A 309 6.92 20.80 -14.22
CA GLN A 309 8.21 21.46 -14.47
C GLN A 309 8.23 22.17 -15.82
N ASN A 310 7.61 21.59 -16.87
CA ASN A 310 7.68 22.09 -18.23
C ASN A 310 6.74 23.27 -18.51
N HIS A 311 5.77 23.56 -17.64
CA HIS A 311 4.90 24.73 -17.81
C HIS A 311 5.69 26.04 -17.73
N ASP A 312 5.48 26.97 -18.66
CA ASP A 312 6.01 28.32 -18.54
C ASP A 312 5.23 29.08 -17.45
N ALA A 313 5.90 29.51 -16.39
CA ALA A 313 5.28 30.21 -15.28
C ALA A 313 4.56 31.52 -15.66
N ASN A 314 4.86 32.07 -16.84
CA ASN A 314 4.22 33.29 -17.37
C ASN A 314 2.90 33.01 -18.11
N GLU A 315 2.60 31.76 -18.43
CA GLU A 315 1.38 31.40 -19.07
C GLU A 315 0.20 31.41 -18.10
N LYS A 316 -0.99 31.72 -18.60
CA LYS A 316 -2.23 31.58 -17.85
C LYS A 316 -2.49 30.09 -17.59
N ASN A 317 -2.88 29.75 -16.37
CA ASN A 317 -3.08 28.38 -15.91
C ASN A 317 -1.80 27.52 -15.89
N ALA A 318 -0.64 28.15 -15.77
CA ALA A 318 0.62 27.44 -15.60
C ALA A 318 0.87 27.06 -14.15
N VAL A 319 1.58 25.96 -13.92
CA VAL A 319 2.09 25.60 -12.60
C VAL A 319 3.28 26.52 -12.29
N VAL A 320 3.17 27.27 -11.20
CA VAL A 320 4.24 28.15 -10.71
C VAL A 320 5.03 27.55 -9.56
N PHE A 321 4.41 26.62 -8.81
CA PHE A 321 5.07 25.91 -7.73
C PHE A 321 4.41 24.56 -7.47
N TYR A 322 5.21 23.53 -7.16
CA TYR A 322 4.71 22.20 -6.83
C TYR A 322 5.68 21.44 -5.92
N PHE A 323 5.16 20.50 -5.13
CA PHE A 323 5.98 19.56 -4.37
C PHE A 323 5.17 18.33 -3.97
N LYS A 324 5.87 17.20 -3.78
CA LYS A 324 5.26 15.98 -3.24
C LYS A 324 5.00 16.15 -1.74
N LEU A 325 3.80 15.82 -1.31
CA LEU A 325 3.45 15.89 0.10
C LEU A 325 4.21 14.82 0.91
N PRO A 326 4.76 15.18 2.08
CA PRO A 326 5.57 14.24 2.84
C PRO A 326 4.70 13.07 3.36
N ALA A 327 5.30 11.89 3.52
CA ALA A 327 4.62 10.71 4.03
C ALA A 327 4.01 10.88 5.44
N LYS A 328 4.43 11.90 6.19
CA LYS A 328 3.86 12.29 7.48
C LYS A 328 2.59 13.13 7.36
N PHE A 329 2.30 13.68 6.17
CA PHE A 329 1.06 14.39 5.89
C PHE A 329 -0.07 13.37 5.71
N LYS A 330 -0.75 13.02 6.80
CA LYS A 330 -1.76 11.95 6.82
C LYS A 330 -3.09 12.47 7.30
N ILE A 331 -4.05 12.50 6.40
CA ILE A 331 -5.45 12.78 6.72
C ILE A 331 -6.04 11.52 7.35
N ARG A 332 -6.62 11.68 8.54
CA ARG A 332 -7.32 10.59 9.23
C ARG A 332 -8.68 10.36 8.59
N THR A 333 -8.95 9.13 8.17
CA THR A 333 -10.25 8.75 7.60
C THR A 333 -10.73 7.45 8.22
N PRO A 334 -12.04 7.16 8.17
CA PRO A 334 -12.57 5.86 8.61
C PRO A 334 -11.99 4.66 7.82
N ALA A 335 -11.53 4.88 6.58
CA ALA A 335 -10.89 3.87 5.75
C ALA A 335 -9.37 3.75 6.00
N GLY A 336 -8.85 4.38 7.07
CA GLY A 336 -7.44 4.46 7.41
C GLY A 336 -6.79 5.79 6.99
N ASN A 337 -5.52 5.95 7.29
CA ASN A 337 -4.79 7.15 6.93
C ASN A 337 -4.67 7.30 5.42
N TYR A 338 -4.85 8.51 4.94
CA TYR A 338 -4.71 8.88 3.54
C TYR A 338 -3.63 9.96 3.39
N ASN A 339 -2.78 9.82 2.39
CA ASN A 339 -1.73 10.78 2.04
C ASN A 339 -1.90 11.12 0.55
N PRO A 340 -2.36 12.32 0.21
CA PRO A 340 -2.38 12.77 -1.18
C PRO A 340 -0.95 12.99 -1.70
N ASP A 341 -0.80 12.97 -3.03
CA ASP A 341 0.53 12.97 -3.65
C ASP A 341 1.16 14.37 -3.70
N TRP A 342 0.42 15.38 -4.17
CA TRP A 342 1.00 16.66 -4.59
C TRP A 342 0.30 17.86 -3.99
N ALA A 343 1.06 18.91 -3.73
CA ALA A 343 0.58 20.28 -3.54
C ALA A 343 1.05 21.13 -4.73
N VAL A 344 0.12 21.87 -5.34
CA VAL A 344 0.36 22.61 -6.59
C VAL A 344 -0.20 24.03 -6.48
N VAL A 345 0.56 25.01 -6.95
CA VAL A 345 0.14 26.40 -7.08
C VAL A 345 0.11 26.77 -8.56
N MET A 346 -1.03 27.24 -9.03
CA MET A 346 -1.21 27.65 -10.42
C MET A 346 -1.36 29.16 -10.55
N ASN A 347 -0.87 29.70 -11.69
CA ASN A 347 -1.04 31.10 -12.07
C ASN A 347 -2.38 31.27 -12.76
N HIS A 348 -3.38 31.74 -12.03
CA HIS A 348 -4.71 32.08 -12.52
C HIS A 348 -4.97 33.59 -12.31
N ASP A 349 -6.12 34.13 -12.75
CA ASP A 349 -6.52 35.50 -12.45
C ASP A 349 -6.51 35.78 -10.93
N GLU A 350 -6.85 34.74 -10.13
CA GLU A 350 -6.51 34.62 -8.71
C GLU A 350 -5.69 33.33 -8.56
N ARG A 351 -4.64 33.32 -7.71
CA ARG A 351 -3.84 32.10 -7.47
C ARG A 351 -4.70 30.97 -6.92
N VAL A 352 -4.74 29.86 -7.64
CA VAL A 352 -5.47 28.67 -7.22
C VAL A 352 -4.49 27.65 -6.63
N TYR A 353 -4.90 27.04 -5.53
CA TYR A 353 -4.10 26.08 -4.79
C TYR A 353 -4.77 24.71 -4.85
N PHE A 354 -4.04 23.72 -5.31
CA PHE A 354 -4.53 22.36 -5.45
C PHE A 354 -3.79 21.41 -4.52
N VAL A 355 -4.53 20.44 -4.01
CA VAL A 355 -3.97 19.17 -3.55
C VAL A 355 -4.39 18.12 -4.56
N ALA A 356 -3.42 17.48 -5.21
CA ALA A 356 -3.67 16.54 -6.28
C ALA A 356 -3.30 15.11 -5.88
N GLU A 357 -4.13 14.18 -6.28
CA GLU A 357 -3.88 12.74 -6.25
C GLU A 357 -3.71 12.26 -7.68
N THR A 358 -2.61 11.57 -7.96
CA THR A 358 -2.31 11.08 -9.31
C THR A 358 -2.73 9.63 -9.48
N LYS A 359 -3.62 9.37 -10.44
CA LYS A 359 -4.10 8.01 -10.74
C LYS A 359 -4.10 7.72 -12.23
N ASN A 360 -3.70 6.51 -12.58
CA ASN A 360 -3.81 5.98 -13.93
C ASN A 360 -4.81 4.83 -13.95
N THR A 361 -5.97 5.07 -14.54
CA THR A 361 -7.04 4.07 -14.71
C THR A 361 -7.04 3.44 -16.11
N GLY A 362 -6.01 3.72 -16.92
CA GLY A 362 -5.94 3.20 -18.30
C GLY A 362 -6.84 3.94 -19.30
N THR A 363 -7.66 4.88 -18.84
CA THR A 363 -8.54 5.73 -19.64
C THR A 363 -7.94 7.12 -19.85
N GLU A 364 -8.50 7.93 -20.75
CA GLU A 364 -8.01 9.28 -21.04
C GLU A 364 -8.12 10.18 -19.79
N ASN A 365 -9.24 10.10 -19.08
CA ASN A 365 -9.47 10.74 -17.78
C ASN A 365 -9.55 9.68 -16.67
N VAL A 366 -9.35 10.10 -15.41
CA VAL A 366 -9.45 9.18 -14.28
C VAL A 366 -10.87 8.65 -14.12
N ASP A 367 -11.06 7.34 -14.33
CA ASP A 367 -12.32 6.66 -14.03
C ASP A 367 -12.25 6.03 -12.63
N SER A 368 -12.89 6.68 -11.66
CA SER A 368 -12.91 6.22 -10.27
C SER A 368 -13.43 4.80 -10.10
N ARG A 369 -14.29 4.32 -11.03
CA ARG A 369 -14.86 2.94 -10.97
C ARG A 369 -13.80 1.85 -11.19
N GLN A 370 -12.66 2.19 -11.78
CA GLN A 370 -11.55 1.26 -12.00
C GLN A 370 -10.58 1.21 -10.82
N LEU A 371 -10.71 2.11 -9.87
CA LEU A 371 -9.91 2.10 -8.65
C LEU A 371 -10.42 1.03 -7.69
N ARG A 372 -9.53 0.53 -6.83
CA ARG A 372 -9.93 -0.36 -5.73
C ARG A 372 -10.91 0.38 -4.82
N GLN A 373 -11.92 -0.31 -4.33
CA GLN A 373 -12.96 0.28 -3.49
C GLN A 373 -12.39 1.03 -2.26
N SER A 374 -11.34 0.50 -1.64
CA SER A 374 -10.66 1.17 -0.52
C SER A 374 -10.00 2.49 -0.92
N GLU A 375 -9.50 2.60 -2.15
CA GLU A 375 -8.93 3.84 -2.70
C GLU A 375 -10.03 4.86 -3.01
N GLN A 376 -11.14 4.42 -3.62
CA GLN A 376 -12.30 5.28 -3.86
C GLN A 376 -12.82 5.93 -2.58
N LEU A 377 -12.92 5.14 -1.51
CA LEU A 377 -13.36 5.63 -0.21
C LEU A 377 -12.37 6.64 0.39
N LYS A 378 -11.07 6.37 0.34
CA LYS A 378 -10.06 7.30 0.85
C LYS A 378 -10.08 8.63 0.09
N ILE A 379 -10.22 8.59 -1.24
CA ILE A 379 -10.37 9.76 -2.09
C ILE A 379 -11.63 10.54 -1.70
N ALA A 380 -12.77 9.87 -1.56
CA ALA A 380 -14.02 10.52 -1.19
C ALA A 380 -13.97 11.16 0.21
N TYR A 381 -13.29 10.53 1.17
CA TYR A 381 -13.04 11.15 2.47
C TYR A 381 -12.09 12.34 2.39
N ALA A 382 -11.06 12.28 1.54
CA ALA A 382 -10.16 13.41 1.31
C ALA A 382 -10.90 14.61 0.70
N GLU A 383 -11.81 14.40 -0.24
CA GLU A 383 -12.67 15.45 -0.79
C GLU A 383 -13.48 16.15 0.31
N GLN A 384 -14.05 15.40 1.26
CA GLN A 384 -14.77 15.99 2.39
C GLN A 384 -13.86 16.77 3.35
N HIS A 385 -12.63 16.27 3.57
CA HIS A 385 -11.63 16.97 4.38
C HIS A 385 -11.24 18.30 3.73
N PHE A 386 -10.87 18.32 2.46
CA PHE A 386 -10.41 19.54 1.76
C PHE A 386 -11.51 20.56 1.56
N LYS A 387 -12.79 20.17 1.50
CA LYS A 387 -13.93 21.11 1.51
C LYS A 387 -13.99 22.00 2.76
N GLN A 388 -13.39 21.57 3.87
CA GLN A 388 -13.31 22.40 5.10
C GLN A 388 -12.19 23.43 5.04
N LEU A 389 -11.22 23.26 4.13
CA LEU A 389 -10.10 24.19 3.99
C LEU A 389 -10.47 25.32 3.02
N THR A 390 -10.20 26.54 3.42
CA THR A 390 -10.54 27.72 2.62
C THR A 390 -9.56 27.87 1.44
N ASN A 391 -10.09 28.04 0.23
CA ASN A 391 -9.32 28.32 -1.00
C ASN A 391 -8.27 27.25 -1.32
N VAL A 392 -8.61 25.97 -1.14
CA VAL A 392 -7.83 24.82 -1.60
C VAL A 392 -8.77 23.88 -2.33
N GLU A 393 -8.43 23.49 -3.55
CA GLU A 393 -9.16 22.49 -4.30
C GLU A 393 -8.44 21.14 -4.21
N TYR A 394 -9.19 20.07 -3.98
CA TYR A 394 -8.69 18.71 -4.08
C TYR A 394 -9.16 18.09 -5.39
N ARG A 395 -8.23 17.51 -6.15
CA ARG A 395 -8.55 16.86 -7.42
C ARG A 395 -7.79 15.54 -7.59
N VAL A 396 -8.45 14.57 -8.19
CA VAL A 396 -7.85 13.33 -8.65
C VAL A 396 -7.59 13.47 -10.14
N VAL A 397 -6.33 13.41 -10.54
CA VAL A 397 -5.90 13.75 -11.90
C VAL A 397 -4.90 12.74 -12.43
N LYS A 398 -4.81 12.64 -13.73
CA LYS A 398 -3.76 11.90 -14.44
C LYS A 398 -2.69 12.85 -14.97
N LYS A 399 -3.06 14.05 -15.36
CA LYS A 399 -2.21 15.07 -15.95
C LYS A 399 -2.48 16.44 -15.32
N VAL A 400 -1.51 17.33 -15.41
CA VAL A 400 -1.64 18.72 -14.93
C VAL A 400 -2.75 19.48 -15.62
N ASP A 401 -3.02 19.21 -16.89
CA ASP A 401 -4.09 19.89 -17.65
C ASP A 401 -5.50 19.68 -17.06
N GLU A 402 -5.71 18.63 -16.29
CA GLU A 402 -6.97 18.36 -15.60
C GLU A 402 -7.17 19.24 -14.36
N LEU A 403 -6.16 20.00 -13.95
CA LEU A 403 -6.25 21.01 -12.89
C LEU A 403 -6.80 22.37 -13.38
N LYS A 404 -6.81 22.59 -14.70
CA LYS A 404 -7.27 23.83 -15.35
C LYS A 404 -8.77 24.03 -15.30
#